data_ddcb23fb9474d7cf5517282015bc2e49
#
_entry.id   ddcb23fb9474d7cf5517282015bc2e49
#
_cell.length_a   1.000
_cell.length_b   1.000
_cell.length_c   1.000
_cell.angle_alpha   90.00
_cell.angle_beta   90.00
_cell.angle_gamma   90.00
#
_symmetry.space_group_name_H-M   'P 1'
#
loop_
_entity.id
_entity.type
_entity.pdbx_description
1 polymer ?
#
loop_
_entity_poly.entity_id
_entity_poly.type
_entity_poly.pdbx_seq_one_letter_code
_entity_poly.pdbx_strand_id
1 'polypeptide(L)'
;LAHLARDTAFALQHGSDDLPFRFKLWFGKAFDLAKGVADFAASTLGRKKRELEKQLAALLTAPSTCDLARALQAKIARARDQLLTFCDFPGEVEVTNNGSERKLRPCVIQRKVTNGYRAMWAAKAEADVRTTIDTARLKGANPFDVILATLA
;
A
#
# COMPACT_ATOMS: atom_id res chain seq x y z
N LEU A 1 1.96 2.61 2.62
CA LEU A 1 2.40 3.36 3.83
C LEU A 1 2.31 2.53 5.13
N ALA A 2 1.23 1.76 5.37
CA ALA A 2 0.99 1.09 6.67
C ALA A 2 2.11 0.14 7.12
N HIS A 3 2.70 -0.65 6.21
CA HIS A 3 3.81 -1.56 6.56
C HIS A 3 5.05 -0.79 7.01
N LEU A 4 5.42 0.26 6.28
CA LEU A 4 6.56 1.11 6.62
C LEU A 4 6.34 1.87 7.94
N ALA A 5 5.11 2.29 8.22
CA ALA A 5 4.78 2.90 9.51
C ALA A 5 4.96 1.92 10.69
N ARG A 6 4.60 0.63 10.51
CA ARG A 6 4.86 -0.43 11.51
C ARG A 6 6.36 -0.69 11.69
N ASP A 7 7.12 -0.77 10.59
CA ASP A 7 8.58 -0.93 10.66
C ASP A 7 9.24 0.27 11.34
N THR A 8 8.69 1.48 11.12
CA THR A 8 9.14 2.71 11.80
C THR A 8 8.88 2.64 13.31
N ALA A 9 7.69 2.14 13.72
CA ALA A 9 7.37 1.96 15.13
C ALA A 9 8.31 0.95 15.80
N PHE A 10 8.63 -0.15 15.10
CA PHE A 10 9.60 -1.14 15.57
C PHE A 10 11.00 -0.53 15.74
N ALA A 11 11.50 0.20 14.72
CA ALA A 11 12.80 0.85 14.79
C ALA A 11 12.87 1.92 15.89
N LEU A 12 11.77 2.61 16.16
CA LEU A 12 11.68 3.57 17.26
C LEU A 12 11.75 2.90 18.64
N GLN A 13 11.15 1.72 18.78
CA GLN A 13 11.11 0.98 20.04
C GLN A 13 12.45 0.31 20.38
N HIS A 14 13.18 -0.15 19.34
CA HIS A 14 14.38 -0.98 19.51
C HIS A 14 15.69 -0.29 19.06
N GLY A 15 15.59 0.88 18.45
CA GLY A 15 16.76 1.66 18.00
C GLY A 15 17.16 2.73 19.00
N SER A 16 18.37 3.27 18.80
CA SER A 16 18.98 4.33 19.66
C SER A 16 19.08 5.68 18.94
N ASP A 17 18.30 5.89 17.85
CA ASP A 17 18.40 7.07 16.98
C ASP A 17 17.03 7.80 16.92
N ASP A 18 17.06 9.11 16.70
CA ASP A 18 15.87 9.95 16.51
C ASP A 18 15.26 9.86 15.10
N LEU A 19 16.01 9.34 14.12
CA LEU A 19 15.58 9.27 12.73
C LEU A 19 14.26 8.49 12.55
N PRO A 20 14.01 7.34 13.22
CA PRO A 20 12.70 6.67 13.17
C PRO A 20 11.56 7.56 13.69
N PHE A 21 11.79 8.39 14.70
CA PHE A 21 10.79 9.34 15.19
C PHE A 21 10.45 10.40 14.13
N ARG A 22 11.43 10.92 13.44
CA ARG A 22 11.25 11.88 12.34
C ARG A 22 10.47 11.25 11.18
N PHE A 23 10.73 9.99 10.82
CA PHE A 23 9.92 9.24 9.85
C PHE A 23 8.48 9.05 10.36
N LYS A 24 8.27 8.73 11.63
CA LYS A 24 6.93 8.62 12.22
C LYS A 24 6.12 9.92 12.06
N LEU A 25 6.74 11.06 12.30
CA LEU A 25 6.10 12.37 12.12
C LEU A 25 5.76 12.60 10.62
N TRP A 26 6.66 12.23 9.72
CA TRP A 26 6.41 12.33 8.29
C TRP A 26 5.23 11.43 7.86
N PHE A 27 5.18 10.18 8.30
CA PHE A 27 4.05 9.29 8.03
C PHE A 27 2.74 9.84 8.59
N GLY A 28 2.75 10.44 9.77
CA GLY A 28 1.59 11.13 10.33
C GLY A 28 1.04 12.20 9.38
N LYS A 29 1.90 13.09 8.89
CA LYS A 29 1.52 14.12 7.91
C LYS A 29 0.98 13.52 6.60
N ALA A 30 1.57 12.42 6.10
CA ALA A 30 1.10 11.74 4.91
C ALA A 30 -0.28 11.12 5.10
N PHE A 31 -0.53 10.49 6.25
CA PHE A 31 -1.85 9.95 6.59
C PHE A 31 -2.90 11.05 6.79
N ASP A 32 -2.53 12.17 7.41
CA ASP A 32 -3.47 13.30 7.59
C ASP A 32 -3.82 13.95 6.25
N LEU A 33 -2.84 14.07 5.33
CA LEU A 33 -3.11 14.52 3.96
C LEU A 33 -4.08 13.57 3.24
N ALA A 34 -3.91 12.27 3.41
CA ALA A 34 -4.73 11.26 2.76
C ALA A 34 -6.20 11.28 3.21
N LYS A 35 -6.48 11.62 4.46
CA LYS A 35 -7.86 11.71 4.99
C LYS A 35 -8.72 12.74 4.24
N GLY A 36 -8.13 13.83 3.78
CA GLY A 36 -8.83 14.90 3.08
C GLY A 36 -8.40 15.07 1.62
N VAL A 37 -7.76 14.07 1.02
CA VAL A 37 -7.15 14.21 -0.31
C VAL A 37 -8.16 14.59 -1.40
N ALA A 38 -9.40 14.08 -1.31
CA ALA A 38 -10.47 14.36 -2.27
C ALA A 38 -11.03 15.79 -2.15
N ASP A 39 -10.86 16.44 -1.00
CA ASP A 39 -11.41 17.76 -0.73
C ASP A 39 -10.47 18.91 -1.17
N PHE A 40 -9.22 18.59 -1.50
CA PHE A 40 -8.25 19.60 -1.90
C PHE A 40 -8.32 19.93 -3.38
N ALA A 41 -8.22 21.22 -3.70
CA ALA A 41 -7.94 21.64 -5.07
C ALA A 41 -6.60 21.07 -5.55
N ALA A 42 -6.50 20.71 -6.84
CA ALA A 42 -5.31 20.06 -7.42
C ALA A 42 -4.01 20.85 -7.17
N SER A 43 -4.05 22.18 -7.24
CA SER A 43 -2.90 23.05 -6.97
C SER A 43 -2.43 22.96 -5.52
N THR A 44 -3.37 22.91 -4.57
CA THR A 44 -3.08 22.77 -3.14
C THR A 44 -2.51 21.39 -2.84
N LEU A 45 -3.10 20.33 -3.39
CA LEU A 45 -2.63 18.96 -3.24
C LEU A 45 -1.21 18.80 -3.80
N GLY A 46 -0.95 19.31 -5.02
CA GLY A 46 0.37 19.30 -5.63
C GLY A 46 1.43 20.05 -4.80
N ARG A 47 1.08 21.17 -4.16
CA ARG A 47 1.97 21.88 -3.25
C ARG A 47 2.28 21.06 -1.99
N LYS A 48 1.25 20.46 -1.36
CA LYS A 48 1.40 19.61 -0.17
C LYS A 48 2.23 18.36 -0.47
N LYS A 49 2.00 17.72 -1.62
CA LYS A 49 2.80 16.57 -2.08
C LYS A 49 4.28 16.94 -2.21
N ARG A 50 4.62 18.01 -2.93
CA ARG A 50 6.01 18.47 -3.08
C ARG A 50 6.69 18.77 -1.75
N GLU A 51 5.95 19.34 -0.80
CA GLU A 51 6.50 19.59 0.55
C GLU A 51 6.84 18.29 1.29
N LEU A 52 5.96 17.28 1.21
CA LEU A 52 6.23 15.95 1.78
C LEU A 52 7.39 15.25 1.08
N GLU A 53 7.50 15.34 -0.25
CA GLU A 53 8.62 14.80 -1.02
C GLU A 53 9.95 15.44 -0.61
N LYS A 54 9.98 16.76 -0.43
CA LYS A 54 11.15 17.49 0.04
C LYS A 54 11.56 17.07 1.45
N GLN A 55 10.59 16.95 2.37
CA GLN A 55 10.85 16.48 3.73
C GLN A 55 11.37 15.03 3.72
N LEU A 56 10.79 14.16 2.90
CA LEU A 56 11.24 12.78 2.75
C LEU A 56 12.67 12.71 2.21
N ALA A 57 13.00 13.48 1.18
CA ALA A 57 14.36 13.53 0.63
C ALA A 57 15.40 13.91 1.68
N ALA A 58 15.09 14.90 2.53
CA ALA A 58 15.96 15.30 3.63
C ALA A 58 16.13 14.18 4.68
N LEU A 59 15.06 13.42 4.99
CA LEU A 59 15.13 12.27 5.90
C LEU A 59 15.94 11.12 5.31
N LEU A 60 15.84 10.89 4.00
CA LEU A 60 16.56 9.82 3.30
C LEU A 60 18.08 10.09 3.18
N THR A 61 18.49 11.34 3.33
CA THR A 61 19.92 11.73 3.32
C THR A 61 20.47 12.03 4.72
N ALA A 62 19.64 11.96 5.74
CA ALA A 62 20.07 12.23 7.12
C ALA A 62 21.06 11.14 7.58
N PRO A 63 22.20 11.52 8.20
CA PRO A 63 23.14 10.55 8.73
C PRO A 63 22.54 9.79 9.92
N SER A 64 22.86 8.50 10.00
CA SER A 64 22.50 7.65 11.14
C SER A 64 23.60 6.62 11.37
N THR A 65 23.92 6.38 12.63
CA THR A 65 24.85 5.32 13.07
C THR A 65 24.12 4.05 13.50
N CYS A 66 22.79 4.11 13.69
CA CYS A 66 21.95 2.98 14.10
C CYS A 66 21.61 2.10 12.90
N ASP A 67 21.93 0.79 12.97
CA ASP A 67 21.65 -0.16 11.91
C ASP A 67 20.17 -0.28 11.58
N LEU A 68 19.29 -0.26 12.60
CA LEU A 68 17.85 -0.33 12.39
C LEU A 68 17.32 0.92 11.66
N ALA A 69 17.85 2.10 12.00
CA ALA A 69 17.47 3.34 11.32
C ALA A 69 17.96 3.36 9.86
N ARG A 70 19.18 2.88 9.60
CA ARG A 70 19.71 2.76 8.23
C ARG A 70 18.94 1.74 7.39
N ALA A 71 18.58 0.59 7.96
CA ALA A 71 17.77 -0.42 7.30
C ALA A 71 16.36 0.10 6.96
N LEU A 72 15.74 0.83 7.90
CA LEU A 72 14.46 1.52 7.67
C LEU A 72 14.58 2.56 6.55
N GLN A 73 15.62 3.41 6.60
CA GLN A 73 15.89 4.44 5.58
C GLN A 73 16.04 3.83 4.19
N ALA A 74 16.82 2.74 4.05
CA ALA A 74 16.99 2.02 2.79
C ALA A 74 15.67 1.39 2.30
N LYS A 75 14.83 0.89 3.20
CA LYS A 75 13.52 0.33 2.87
C LYS A 75 12.55 1.42 2.37
N ILE A 76 12.53 2.56 3.03
CA ILE A 76 11.70 3.71 2.62
C ILE A 76 12.21 4.28 1.28
N ALA A 77 13.52 4.38 1.09
CA ALA A 77 14.11 4.87 -0.16
C ALA A 77 13.67 4.04 -1.38
N ARG A 78 13.62 2.71 -1.26
CA ARG A 78 13.14 1.80 -2.32
C ARG A 78 11.66 2.01 -2.68
N ALA A 79 10.85 2.43 -1.72
CA ALA A 79 9.42 2.67 -1.93
C ALA A 79 9.09 4.14 -2.26
N ARG A 80 10.08 5.02 -2.31
CA ARG A 80 9.95 6.48 -2.36
C ARG A 80 8.89 6.95 -3.37
N ASP A 81 8.98 6.47 -4.61
CA ASP A 81 8.15 6.96 -5.71
C ASP A 81 6.68 6.50 -5.61
N GLN A 82 6.40 5.53 -4.73
CA GLN A 82 5.07 4.96 -4.53
C GLN A 82 4.35 5.50 -3.29
N LEU A 83 5.06 6.21 -2.39
CA LEU A 83 4.51 6.58 -1.08
C LEU A 83 3.39 7.60 -1.15
N LEU A 84 3.40 8.47 -2.15
CA LEU A 84 2.44 9.57 -2.31
C LEU A 84 1.57 9.44 -3.57
N THR A 85 1.47 8.24 -4.17
CA THR A 85 0.66 7.95 -5.36
C THR A 85 -0.82 8.30 -5.15
N PHE A 86 -1.34 8.20 -3.92
CA PHE A 86 -2.70 8.63 -3.58
C PHE A 86 -2.97 10.12 -3.82
N CYS A 87 -1.92 10.94 -3.91
CA CYS A 87 -2.03 12.35 -4.28
C CYS A 87 -2.19 12.56 -5.80
N ASP A 88 -1.69 11.61 -6.61
CA ASP A 88 -1.79 11.66 -8.07
C ASP A 88 -3.15 11.16 -8.56
N PHE A 89 -3.78 10.27 -7.78
CA PHE A 89 -5.06 9.65 -8.06
C PHE A 89 -6.00 9.81 -6.85
N PRO A 90 -6.43 11.04 -6.52
CA PRO A 90 -7.25 11.32 -5.35
C PRO A 90 -8.61 10.64 -5.45
N GLY A 91 -8.98 9.86 -4.43
CA GLY A 91 -10.21 9.07 -4.39
C GLY A 91 -10.14 7.72 -5.11
N GLU A 92 -9.16 7.48 -5.97
CA GLU A 92 -8.99 6.21 -6.69
C GLU A 92 -7.99 5.28 -6.01
N VAL A 93 -6.88 5.83 -5.53
CA VAL A 93 -5.82 5.06 -4.87
C VAL A 93 -5.84 5.31 -3.37
N GLU A 94 -6.07 4.22 -2.61
CA GLU A 94 -6.00 4.27 -1.14
C GLU A 94 -4.56 4.49 -0.67
N VAL A 95 -4.40 5.19 0.45
CA VAL A 95 -3.10 5.40 1.11
C VAL A 95 -2.49 4.12 1.67
N THR A 96 -3.31 3.09 1.86
CA THR A 96 -2.91 1.76 2.33
C THR A 96 -3.34 0.69 1.34
N ASN A 97 -2.65 -0.46 1.36
CA ASN A 97 -2.99 -1.60 0.51
C ASN A 97 -4.10 -2.52 1.12
N ASN A 98 -4.87 -2.00 2.07
CA ASN A 98 -5.88 -2.79 2.79
C ASN A 98 -6.97 -3.33 1.86
N GLY A 99 -7.34 -2.58 0.82
CA GLY A 99 -8.30 -3.02 -0.20
C GLY A 99 -7.84 -4.29 -0.92
N SER A 100 -6.61 -4.25 -1.46
CA SER A 100 -6.00 -5.41 -2.14
C SER A 100 -5.77 -6.58 -1.19
N GLU A 101 -5.30 -6.32 0.04
CA GLU A 101 -5.08 -7.37 1.05
C GLU A 101 -6.39 -8.08 1.42
N ARG A 102 -7.49 -7.35 1.57
CA ARG A 102 -8.82 -7.94 1.81
C ARG A 102 -9.27 -8.83 0.66
N LYS A 103 -9.00 -8.43 -0.59
CA LYS A 103 -9.34 -9.22 -1.78
C LYS A 103 -8.51 -10.50 -1.90
N LEU A 104 -7.24 -10.47 -1.49
CA LEU A 104 -6.36 -11.64 -1.49
C LEU A 104 -6.62 -12.58 -0.30
N ARG A 105 -7.24 -12.11 0.78
CA ARG A 105 -7.47 -12.91 2.00
C ARG A 105 -8.16 -14.25 1.76
N PRO A 106 -9.22 -14.38 0.92
CA PRO A 106 -9.83 -15.66 0.61
C PRO A 106 -8.85 -16.67 0.01
N CYS A 107 -7.98 -16.22 -0.93
CA CYS A 107 -6.96 -17.09 -1.53
C CYS A 107 -5.94 -17.59 -0.50
N VAL A 108 -5.54 -16.71 0.44
CA VAL A 108 -4.62 -17.08 1.53
C VAL A 108 -5.26 -18.10 2.46
N ILE A 109 -6.53 -17.92 2.83
CA ILE A 109 -7.28 -18.83 3.69
C ILE A 109 -7.41 -20.18 2.99
N GLN A 110 -7.86 -20.21 1.73
CA GLN A 110 -8.00 -21.43 0.96
C GLN A 110 -6.68 -22.21 0.89
N ARG A 111 -5.57 -21.51 0.55
CA ARG A 111 -4.25 -22.15 0.51
C ARG A 111 -3.83 -22.75 1.86
N LYS A 112 -4.21 -22.13 2.98
CA LYS A 112 -3.94 -22.65 4.32
C LYS A 112 -4.78 -23.89 4.64
N VAL A 113 -6.04 -23.92 4.21
CA VAL A 113 -6.97 -25.04 4.48
C VAL A 113 -6.66 -26.24 3.57
N THR A 114 -6.32 -26.00 2.31
CA THR A 114 -6.08 -27.05 1.31
C THR A 114 -4.60 -27.45 1.15
N ASN A 115 -3.70 -26.87 1.93
CA ASN A 115 -2.24 -26.97 1.76
C ASN A 115 -1.73 -26.52 0.38
N GLY A 116 -2.48 -25.63 -0.29
CA GLY A 116 -2.14 -25.08 -1.59
C GLY A 116 -2.68 -25.88 -2.77
N TYR A 117 -2.24 -25.49 -3.95
CA TYR A 117 -2.64 -26.15 -5.20
C TYR A 117 -1.65 -27.27 -5.52
N ARG A 118 -2.18 -28.44 -5.93
CA ARG A 118 -1.35 -29.58 -6.36
C ARG A 118 -0.82 -29.43 -7.80
N ALA A 119 -1.39 -28.51 -8.58
CA ALA A 119 -0.99 -28.26 -9.95
C ALA A 119 -1.09 -26.76 -10.28
N MET A 120 -0.18 -26.25 -11.11
CA MET A 120 -0.14 -24.84 -11.49
C MET A 120 -1.39 -24.42 -12.29
N TRP A 121 -1.93 -25.32 -13.13
CA TRP A 121 -3.16 -25.01 -13.88
C TRP A 121 -4.36 -24.75 -12.95
N ALA A 122 -4.46 -25.46 -11.83
CA ALA A 122 -5.54 -25.24 -10.86
C ALA A 122 -5.40 -23.87 -10.16
N ALA A 123 -4.18 -23.48 -9.81
CA ALA A 123 -3.92 -22.17 -9.26
C ALA A 123 -4.27 -21.04 -10.26
N LYS A 124 -3.92 -21.23 -11.53
CA LYS A 124 -4.23 -20.28 -12.60
C LYS A 124 -5.73 -20.17 -12.84
N ALA A 125 -6.42 -21.30 -12.96
CA ALA A 125 -7.87 -21.31 -13.16
C ALA A 125 -8.62 -20.60 -12.02
N GLU A 126 -8.23 -20.82 -10.78
CA GLU A 126 -8.82 -20.09 -9.64
C GLU A 126 -8.50 -18.60 -9.68
N ALA A 127 -7.29 -18.20 -10.05
CA ALA A 127 -6.95 -16.80 -10.20
C ALA A 127 -7.80 -16.12 -11.27
N ASP A 128 -8.04 -16.78 -12.40
CA ASP A 128 -8.87 -16.28 -13.50
C ASP A 128 -10.34 -16.11 -13.06
N VAL A 129 -10.91 -17.13 -12.38
CA VAL A 129 -12.27 -17.06 -11.84
C VAL A 129 -12.42 -15.94 -10.81
N ARG A 130 -11.48 -15.80 -9.87
CA ARG A 130 -11.51 -14.72 -8.86
C ARG A 130 -11.39 -13.35 -9.50
N THR A 131 -10.51 -13.20 -10.49
CA THR A 131 -10.35 -11.95 -11.22
C THR A 131 -11.65 -11.56 -11.92
N THR A 132 -12.32 -12.51 -12.55
CA THR A 132 -13.62 -12.29 -13.19
C THR A 132 -14.68 -11.86 -12.19
N ILE A 133 -14.82 -12.57 -11.06
CA ILE A 133 -15.78 -12.27 -10.00
C ILE A 133 -15.52 -10.87 -9.39
N ASP A 134 -14.29 -10.56 -9.05
CA ASP A 134 -13.98 -9.29 -8.39
C ASP A 134 -14.07 -8.11 -9.38
N THR A 135 -13.72 -8.32 -10.66
CA THR A 135 -13.91 -7.31 -11.70
C THR A 135 -15.39 -7.03 -11.95
N ALA A 136 -16.23 -8.06 -12.00
CA ALA A 136 -17.68 -7.91 -12.14
C ALA A 136 -18.26 -7.08 -10.98
N ARG A 137 -17.88 -7.41 -9.75
CA ARG A 137 -18.31 -6.66 -8.54
C ARG A 137 -17.86 -5.20 -8.56
N LEU A 138 -16.63 -4.93 -8.97
CA LEU A 138 -16.11 -3.55 -9.09
C LEU A 138 -16.90 -2.74 -10.14
N LYS A 139 -17.40 -3.39 -11.18
CA LYS A 139 -18.25 -2.77 -12.22
C LYS A 139 -19.73 -2.74 -11.86
N GLY A 140 -20.13 -3.20 -10.67
CA GLY A 140 -21.53 -3.30 -10.26
C GLY A 140 -22.33 -4.37 -11.00
N ALA A 141 -21.66 -5.28 -11.72
CA ALA A 141 -22.28 -6.38 -12.43
C ALA A 141 -22.44 -7.62 -11.53
N ASN A 142 -23.46 -8.46 -11.83
CA ASN A 142 -23.61 -9.75 -11.18
C ASN A 142 -22.52 -10.72 -11.66
N PRO A 143 -21.62 -11.24 -10.79
CA PRO A 143 -20.55 -12.15 -11.21
C PRO A 143 -21.05 -13.43 -11.89
N PHE A 144 -22.22 -13.95 -11.51
CA PHE A 144 -22.81 -15.16 -12.08
C PHE A 144 -23.17 -14.94 -13.56
N ASP A 145 -23.82 -13.80 -13.86
CA ASP A 145 -24.19 -13.47 -15.25
C ASP A 145 -22.96 -13.26 -16.13
N VAL A 146 -21.89 -12.64 -15.58
CA VAL A 146 -20.63 -12.45 -16.30
C VAL A 146 -19.97 -13.80 -16.60
N ILE A 147 -19.96 -14.75 -15.65
CA ILE A 147 -19.42 -16.09 -15.87
C ILE A 147 -20.23 -16.83 -16.92
N LEU A 148 -21.56 -16.81 -16.84
CA LEU A 148 -22.41 -17.46 -17.83
C LEU A 148 -22.17 -16.92 -19.24
N ALA A 149 -22.03 -15.60 -19.38
CA ALA A 149 -21.76 -14.97 -20.68
C ALA A 149 -20.38 -15.32 -21.27
N THR A 150 -19.42 -15.76 -20.45
CA THR A 150 -18.11 -16.23 -20.93
C THR A 150 -18.09 -17.70 -21.33
N LEU A 151 -19.13 -18.47 -20.95
CA LEU A 151 -19.27 -19.89 -21.26
C LEU A 151 -20.18 -20.16 -22.47
N ALA A 152 -20.91 -19.15 -22.92
CA ALA A 152 -21.81 -19.21 -24.09
C ALA A 152 -21.03 -18.84 -25.37
#